data_35c6236ccd092318a57dcf0d2e159c80
#
_entry.id   35c6236ccd092318a57dcf0d2e159c80
#
_cell.length_a   1.000
_cell.length_b   1.000
_cell.length_c   1.000
_cell.angle_alpha   90.00
_cell.angle_beta   90.00
_cell.angle_gamma   90.00
#
_symmetry.space_group_name_H-M   'P 1'
#
loop_
_entity.id
_entity.type
_entity.pdbx_description
1 polymer ?
#
loop_
_entity_poly.entity_id
_entity_poly.type
_entity_poly.pdbx_seq_one_letter_code
_entity_poly.pdbx_strand_id
1 'polypeptide(L)'
;MPQLTHHDFRRVLLEEFPQLRQEIDDSDGLLHIEMGVFAEHTQRAKGRGDWLTYERCIKLADRMWANPDPALLNALNVSYLEYLDFDGPRGPKAWSLLTPPLQEGWKAIMEYLRELGNAARKRGAPSSDGAA
;
A
#
# COMPACT_ATOMS: atom_id res chain seq x y z
N MET A 1 19.35 -8.44 12.90
CA MET A 1 17.95 -8.89 12.77
C MET A 1 17.69 -9.38 11.36
N PRO A 2 17.11 -10.54 11.22
CA PRO A 2 16.78 -11.03 9.88
C PRO A 2 15.72 -10.14 9.24
N GLN A 3 15.78 -10.05 7.94
CA GLN A 3 14.79 -9.29 7.21
C GLN A 3 13.44 -10.00 7.22
N LEU A 4 12.37 -9.24 7.21
CA LEU A 4 11.03 -9.79 7.10
C LEU A 4 10.77 -10.20 5.66
N THR A 5 10.09 -11.34 5.49
CA THR A 5 9.86 -11.93 4.17
C THR A 5 8.38 -11.97 3.84
N HIS A 6 8.09 -12.40 2.61
CA HIS A 6 6.70 -12.67 2.19
C HIS A 6 6.01 -13.62 3.17
N HIS A 7 6.71 -14.66 3.60
CA HIS A 7 6.13 -15.62 4.53
C HIS A 7 5.77 -14.95 5.86
N ASP A 8 6.66 -14.07 6.36
CA ASP A 8 6.39 -13.34 7.59
C ASP A 8 5.17 -12.43 7.43
N PHE A 9 5.06 -11.74 6.30
CA PHE A 9 3.92 -10.86 6.04
C PHE A 9 2.62 -11.65 6.06
N ARG A 10 2.57 -12.78 5.33
CA ARG A 10 1.37 -13.59 5.27
C ARG A 10 0.97 -14.10 6.64
N ARG A 11 1.93 -14.57 7.41
CA ARG A 11 1.67 -15.10 8.74
C ARG A 11 1.11 -14.01 9.65
N VAL A 12 1.76 -12.86 9.69
CA VAL A 12 1.32 -11.75 10.56
C VAL A 12 -0.04 -11.22 10.13
N LEU A 13 -0.26 -11.10 8.82
CA LEU A 13 -1.54 -10.62 8.31
C LEU A 13 -2.69 -11.53 8.75
N LEU A 14 -2.50 -12.84 8.65
CA LEU A 14 -3.55 -13.79 9.00
C LEU A 14 -3.72 -13.95 10.51
N GLU A 15 -2.67 -13.71 11.29
CA GLU A 15 -2.81 -13.65 12.74
C GLU A 15 -3.64 -12.45 13.17
N GLU A 16 -3.43 -11.31 12.52
CA GLU A 16 -4.14 -10.10 12.88
C GLU A 16 -5.54 -10.05 12.30
N PHE A 17 -5.71 -10.54 11.08
CA PHE A 17 -6.98 -10.48 10.36
C PHE A 17 -7.32 -11.87 9.78
N PRO A 18 -7.67 -12.84 10.65
CA PRO A 18 -7.97 -14.19 10.16
C PRO A 18 -9.14 -14.24 9.17
N GLN A 19 -10.00 -13.24 9.19
CA GLN A 19 -11.10 -13.17 8.24
C GLN A 19 -10.66 -12.99 6.79
N LEU A 20 -9.39 -12.65 6.56
CA LEU A 20 -8.86 -12.49 5.20
C LEU A 20 -8.33 -13.80 4.62
N ARG A 21 -8.42 -14.90 5.37
CA ARG A 21 -7.81 -16.16 4.92
C ARG A 21 -8.29 -16.61 3.54
N GLN A 22 -9.59 -16.52 3.27
CA GLN A 22 -10.09 -16.98 1.99
C GLN A 22 -9.49 -16.14 0.84
N GLU A 23 -9.47 -14.81 1.00
CA GLU A 23 -8.91 -13.96 -0.05
C GLU A 23 -7.42 -14.20 -0.23
N ILE A 24 -6.69 -14.45 0.86
CA ILE A 24 -5.27 -14.72 0.77
C ILE A 24 -5.01 -16.06 0.11
N ASP A 25 -5.80 -17.09 0.45
CA ASP A 25 -5.66 -18.39 -0.19
C ASP A 25 -6.00 -18.31 -1.68
N ASP A 26 -6.99 -17.50 -2.04
CA ASP A 26 -7.35 -17.29 -3.43
C ASP A 26 -6.30 -16.52 -4.22
N SER A 27 -5.31 -15.94 -3.54
CA SER A 27 -4.24 -15.19 -4.20
C SER A 27 -3.16 -16.09 -4.77
N ASP A 28 -3.26 -17.40 -4.60
CA ASP A 28 -2.35 -18.41 -5.17
C ASP A 28 -0.88 -18.13 -4.79
N GLY A 29 -0.64 -17.62 -3.60
CA GLY A 29 0.72 -17.38 -3.11
C GLY A 29 1.44 -16.21 -3.76
N LEU A 30 0.72 -15.35 -4.48
CA LEU A 30 1.33 -14.21 -5.17
C LEU A 30 1.39 -13.01 -4.23
N LEU A 31 2.60 -12.59 -3.88
CA LEU A 31 2.81 -11.54 -2.89
C LEU A 31 2.08 -10.25 -3.22
N HIS A 32 2.14 -9.79 -4.47
CA HIS A 32 1.50 -8.53 -4.84
C HIS A 32 -0.02 -8.60 -4.74
N ILE A 33 -0.59 -9.78 -5.02
CA ILE A 33 -2.04 -9.97 -4.87
C ILE A 33 -2.42 -9.96 -3.39
N GLU A 34 -1.65 -10.66 -2.56
CA GLU A 34 -1.90 -10.67 -1.11
C GLU A 34 -1.76 -9.27 -0.53
N MET A 35 -0.77 -8.51 -0.99
CA MET A 35 -0.58 -7.14 -0.53
C MET A 35 -1.76 -6.27 -0.96
N GLY A 36 -2.32 -6.52 -2.14
CA GLY A 36 -3.52 -5.83 -2.61
C GLY A 36 -4.74 -6.11 -1.74
N VAL A 37 -4.87 -7.36 -1.26
CA VAL A 37 -5.94 -7.72 -0.33
C VAL A 37 -5.80 -6.89 0.95
N PHE A 38 -4.58 -6.75 1.45
CA PHE A 38 -4.32 -5.96 2.65
C PHE A 38 -4.63 -4.47 2.41
N ALA A 39 -4.20 -3.94 1.28
CA ALA A 39 -4.47 -2.53 0.93
C ALA A 39 -5.97 -2.27 0.86
N GLU A 40 -6.71 -3.18 0.24
CA GLU A 40 -8.15 -3.03 0.13
C GLU A 40 -8.83 -3.09 1.49
N HIS A 41 -8.35 -3.97 2.37
CA HIS A 41 -8.89 -4.06 3.72
C HIS A 41 -8.68 -2.74 4.47
N THR A 42 -7.50 -2.13 4.32
CA THR A 42 -7.18 -0.85 4.93
C THR A 42 -8.12 0.24 4.38
N GLN A 43 -8.31 0.29 3.07
CA GLN A 43 -9.16 1.30 2.45
C GLN A 43 -10.63 1.12 2.82
N ARG A 44 -11.09 -0.11 2.95
CA ARG A 44 -12.47 -0.36 3.38
C ARG A 44 -12.70 0.12 4.80
N ALA A 45 -11.73 -0.08 5.69
CA ALA A 45 -11.85 0.41 7.06
C ALA A 45 -11.95 1.93 7.08
N LYS A 46 -11.12 2.61 6.28
CA LYS A 46 -11.19 4.06 6.15
C LYS A 46 -12.57 4.47 5.64
N GLY A 47 -13.07 3.81 4.60
CA GLY A 47 -14.35 4.15 3.99
C GLY A 47 -15.53 4.02 4.93
N ARG A 48 -15.44 3.11 5.90
CA ARG A 48 -16.49 2.94 6.90
C ARG A 48 -16.29 3.80 8.14
N GLY A 49 -15.16 4.51 8.23
CA GLY A 49 -14.83 5.22 9.44
C GLY A 49 -14.46 4.29 10.60
N ASP A 50 -14.07 3.06 10.28
CA ASP A 50 -13.66 2.09 11.29
C ASP A 50 -12.19 2.32 11.61
N TRP A 51 -11.95 3.34 12.42
CA TRP A 51 -10.59 3.80 12.68
C TRP A 51 -9.79 2.81 13.51
N LEU A 52 -10.46 2.00 14.33
CA LEU A 52 -9.76 0.98 15.10
C LEU A 52 -9.11 -0.03 14.16
N THR A 53 -9.87 -0.54 13.18
CA THR A 53 -9.32 -1.48 12.20
C THR A 53 -8.28 -0.79 11.33
N TYR A 54 -8.54 0.46 10.93
CA TYR A 54 -7.58 1.20 10.12
C TYR A 54 -6.23 1.32 10.84
N GLU A 55 -6.25 1.68 12.14
CA GLU A 55 -5.01 1.80 12.90
C GLU A 55 -4.29 0.45 13.02
N ARG A 56 -5.04 -0.63 13.17
CA ARG A 56 -4.43 -1.96 13.21
C ARG A 56 -3.72 -2.29 11.91
N CYS A 57 -4.33 -1.90 10.77
CA CYS A 57 -3.71 -2.08 9.46
C CYS A 57 -2.43 -1.26 9.36
N ILE A 58 -2.47 0.00 9.80
CA ILE A 58 -1.30 0.87 9.72
C ILE A 58 -0.16 0.34 10.60
N LYS A 59 -0.48 -0.16 11.80
CA LYS A 59 0.54 -0.74 12.67
C LYS A 59 1.19 -1.95 12.04
N LEU A 60 0.40 -2.78 11.36
CA LEU A 60 0.94 -3.95 10.68
C LEU A 60 1.85 -3.52 9.54
N ALA A 61 1.43 -2.54 8.75
CA ALA A 61 2.24 -2.03 7.64
C ALA A 61 3.55 -1.44 8.17
N ASP A 62 3.49 -0.69 9.28
CA ASP A 62 4.67 -0.09 9.88
C ASP A 62 5.64 -1.17 10.36
N ARG A 63 5.11 -2.24 10.94
CA ARG A 63 5.92 -3.37 11.39
C ARG A 63 6.66 -4.01 10.21
N MET A 64 5.96 -4.21 9.10
CA MET A 64 6.58 -4.78 7.90
C MET A 64 7.61 -3.82 7.30
N TRP A 65 7.38 -2.53 7.42
CA TRP A 65 8.27 -1.51 6.85
C TRP A 65 9.59 -1.40 7.59
N ALA A 66 9.68 -1.91 8.81
CA ALA A 66 10.87 -1.73 9.64
C ALA A 66 12.12 -2.39 9.06
N ASN A 67 11.99 -3.57 8.48
CA ASN A 67 13.15 -4.27 7.91
C ASN A 67 12.72 -5.32 6.89
N PRO A 68 12.08 -4.92 5.78
CA PRO A 68 11.61 -5.89 4.79
C PRO A 68 12.74 -6.33 3.87
N ASP A 69 12.63 -7.56 3.35
CA ASP A 69 13.55 -7.96 2.30
C ASP A 69 13.14 -7.23 1.00
N PRO A 70 13.96 -7.26 -0.05
CA PRO A 70 13.67 -6.48 -1.26
C PRO A 70 12.32 -6.79 -1.90
N ALA A 71 11.90 -8.05 -1.92
CA ALA A 71 10.62 -8.40 -2.52
C ALA A 71 9.46 -7.82 -1.71
N LEU A 72 9.53 -7.92 -0.38
CA LEU A 72 8.50 -7.39 0.48
C LEU A 72 8.47 -5.86 0.42
N LEU A 73 9.64 -5.22 0.39
CA LEU A 73 9.71 -3.77 0.27
C LEU A 73 9.04 -3.30 -1.02
N ASN A 74 9.32 -3.97 -2.13
CA ASN A 74 8.72 -3.60 -3.40
C ASN A 74 7.20 -3.73 -3.35
N ALA A 75 6.70 -4.82 -2.76
CA ALA A 75 5.26 -5.02 -2.67
C ALA A 75 4.61 -3.97 -1.76
N LEU A 76 5.28 -3.60 -0.65
CA LEU A 76 4.76 -2.55 0.23
C LEU A 76 4.66 -1.21 -0.51
N ASN A 77 5.62 -0.92 -1.39
CA ASN A 77 5.58 0.31 -2.16
C ASN A 77 4.51 0.28 -3.24
N VAL A 78 4.56 -0.70 -4.14
CA VAL A 78 3.71 -0.65 -5.33
C VAL A 78 2.34 -1.29 -5.18
N SER A 79 2.15 -2.14 -4.19
CA SER A 79 0.86 -2.83 -4.02
C SER A 79 0.15 -2.46 -2.72
N TYR A 80 0.77 -1.70 -1.87
CA TYR A 80 0.13 -1.21 -0.66
C TYR A 80 0.08 0.32 -0.65
N LEU A 81 1.22 0.99 -0.47
CA LEU A 81 1.21 2.45 -0.35
C LEU A 81 0.64 3.15 -1.57
N GLU A 82 0.95 2.66 -2.74
CA GLU A 82 0.46 3.27 -3.96
C GLU A 82 -1.07 3.24 -4.05
N TYR A 83 -1.71 2.27 -3.40
CA TYR A 83 -3.16 2.15 -3.41
C TYR A 83 -3.85 2.98 -2.34
N LEU A 84 -3.11 3.53 -1.38
CA LEU A 84 -3.74 4.36 -0.36
C LEU A 84 -4.03 5.73 -0.93
N ASP A 85 -5.22 6.25 -0.65
CA ASP A 85 -5.52 7.60 -1.05
C ASP A 85 -6.06 8.37 0.14
N PHE A 86 -5.93 9.67 0.11
CA PHE A 86 -6.30 10.54 1.21
C PHE A 86 -7.25 11.64 0.76
N ASP A 87 -7.96 11.37 -0.33
CA ASP A 87 -8.98 12.30 -0.82
C ASP A 87 -10.25 12.16 0.01
N GLY A 88 -11.07 13.16 -0.09
CA GLY A 88 -12.38 13.13 0.56
C GLY A 88 -12.31 13.49 2.04
N PRO A 89 -13.47 13.49 2.70
CA PRO A 89 -13.59 14.00 4.08
C PRO A 89 -12.83 13.18 5.14
N ARG A 90 -12.58 11.91 4.88
CA ARG A 90 -11.82 11.08 5.83
C ARG A 90 -10.32 11.11 5.58
N GLY A 91 -9.88 11.77 4.50
CA GLY A 91 -8.48 11.81 4.13
C GLY A 91 -7.56 12.41 5.20
N PRO A 92 -7.88 13.59 5.74
CA PRO A 92 -7.00 14.18 6.74
C PRO A 92 -6.76 13.32 7.96
N LYS A 93 -7.82 12.68 8.47
CA LYS A 93 -7.66 11.79 9.62
C LYS A 93 -6.86 10.55 9.26
N ALA A 94 -7.17 9.95 8.11
CA ALA A 94 -6.43 8.77 7.66
C ALA A 94 -4.96 9.08 7.51
N TRP A 95 -4.62 10.24 6.94
CA TRP A 95 -3.23 10.67 6.81
C TRP A 95 -2.56 10.84 8.17
N SER A 96 -3.27 11.47 9.10
CA SER A 96 -2.71 11.74 10.41
C SER A 96 -2.39 10.48 11.21
N LEU A 97 -3.05 9.38 10.88
CA LEU A 97 -2.83 8.11 11.57
C LEU A 97 -1.68 7.30 10.98
N LEU A 98 -1.12 7.73 9.85
CA LEU A 98 0.07 7.08 9.31
C LEU A 98 1.27 7.41 10.19
N THR A 99 2.19 6.46 10.31
CA THR A 99 3.45 6.74 10.99
C THR A 99 4.33 7.60 10.10
N PRO A 100 5.29 8.33 10.64
CA PRO A 100 6.20 9.13 9.82
C PRO A 100 6.89 8.35 8.70
N PRO A 101 7.42 7.14 8.92
CA PRO A 101 8.02 6.39 7.81
C PRO A 101 7.03 6.10 6.69
N LEU A 102 5.79 5.78 7.02
CA LEU A 102 4.79 5.50 6.00
C LEU A 102 4.39 6.78 5.26
N GLN A 103 4.31 7.91 5.96
CA GLN A 103 4.02 9.19 5.31
C GLN A 103 5.12 9.54 4.32
N GLU A 104 6.38 9.37 4.71
CA GLU A 104 7.50 9.66 3.82
C GLU A 104 7.52 8.70 2.63
N GLY A 105 7.25 7.43 2.87
CA GLY A 105 7.19 6.46 1.79
C GLY A 105 6.12 6.79 0.77
N TRP A 106 4.94 7.18 1.24
CA TRP A 106 3.84 7.55 0.35
C TRP A 106 4.19 8.79 -0.48
N LYS A 107 4.77 9.80 0.16
CA LYS A 107 5.18 11.01 -0.56
C LYS A 107 6.22 10.68 -1.64
N ALA A 108 7.17 9.82 -1.33
CA ALA A 108 8.20 9.44 -2.29
C ALA A 108 7.60 8.72 -3.50
N ILE A 109 6.63 7.84 -3.27
CA ILE A 109 5.98 7.14 -4.35
C ILE A 109 5.18 8.09 -5.24
N MET A 110 4.43 9.00 -4.63
CA MET A 110 3.64 9.95 -5.39
C MET A 110 4.53 10.87 -6.21
N GLU A 111 5.66 11.27 -5.65
CA GLU A 111 6.63 12.10 -6.37
C GLU A 111 7.20 11.34 -7.56
N TYR A 112 7.59 10.08 -7.36
CA TYR A 112 8.13 9.24 -8.42
C TYR A 112 7.11 9.07 -9.57
N LEU A 113 5.85 8.79 -9.22
CA LEU A 113 4.81 8.61 -10.23
C LEU A 113 4.56 9.91 -11.00
N ARG A 114 4.60 11.03 -10.32
CA ARG A 114 4.43 12.33 -10.99
C ARG A 114 5.58 12.58 -11.97
N GLU A 115 6.79 12.26 -11.57
CA GLU A 115 7.95 12.43 -12.44
C GLU A 115 7.89 11.53 -13.67
N LEU A 116 7.43 10.29 -13.48
CA LEU A 116 7.24 9.38 -14.61
C LEU A 116 6.20 9.94 -15.59
N GLY A 117 5.12 10.47 -15.07
CA GLY A 117 4.09 11.06 -15.92
C GLY A 117 4.62 12.26 -16.70
N ASN A 118 5.42 13.10 -16.03
CA ASN A 118 6.01 14.25 -16.70
C ASN A 118 7.01 13.82 -17.77
N ALA A 119 7.84 12.84 -17.49
CA ALA A 119 8.80 12.34 -18.46
C ALA A 119 8.11 11.74 -19.67
N ALA A 120 7.03 11.01 -19.44
CA ALA A 120 6.28 10.43 -20.55
C ALA A 120 5.66 11.52 -21.43
N ARG A 121 5.13 12.57 -20.81
CA ARG A 121 4.57 13.67 -21.57
C ARG A 121 5.62 14.38 -22.41
N LYS A 122 6.77 14.61 -21.80
CA LYS A 122 7.81 15.28 -22.55
C LYS A 122 8.29 14.47 -23.74
N ARG A 123 8.33 13.16 -23.57
CA ARG A 123 8.81 12.36 -24.64
C ARG A 123 7.87 12.21 -25.78
N GLY A 124 6.80 12.23 -25.70
CA GLY A 124 6.06 12.03 -26.75
C GLY A 124 4.80 12.22 -26.78
N ALA A 125 4.55 12.33 -25.85
CA ALA A 125 3.31 12.34 -25.70
C ALA A 125 2.59 13.04 -26.61
N PRO A 126 2.89 13.65 -27.02
CA PRO A 126 2.11 14.36 -27.66
C PRO A 126 1.25 13.82 -28.38
N SER A 127 1.71 13.28 -28.69
CA SER A 127 1.06 12.74 -29.44
C SER A 127 -0.20 12.60 -29.10
N SER A 128 -0.25 12.12 -28.42
CA SER A 128 -1.45 11.77 -28.08
C SER A 128 -2.35 12.78 -28.11
N ASP A 129 -2.09 13.56 -27.65
CA ASP A 129 -3.02 14.42 -27.52
C ASP A 129 -3.17 14.98 -28.70
N GLY A 130 -2.34 15.25 -29.06
CA GLY A 130 -2.47 15.98 -30.12
C GLY A 130 -3.16 15.23 -31.06
N ALA A 131 -2.85 14.20 -31.12
CA ALA A 131 -3.34 13.44 -32.11
C ALA A 131 -4.75 13.62 -32.20
N ALA A 132 -5.18 14.00 -31.43
CA ALA A 132 -6.55 14.06 -31.55
C ALA A 132 -7.01 14.53 -32.78
#